data_b70c5f487f0ba96313fb34142abead32
#
_entry.id   b70c5f487f0ba96313fb34142abead32
#
_cell.length_a   1.000
_cell.length_b   1.000
_cell.length_c   1.000
_cell.angle_alpha   90.00
_cell.angle_beta   90.00
_cell.angle_gamma   90.00
#
_symmetry.space_group_name_H-M   'P 1'
#
loop_
_entity.id
_entity.type
_entity.pdbx_description
1 polymer ?
#
loop_
_entity_poly.entity_id
_entity_poly.type
_entity_poly.pdbx_seq_one_letter_code
_entity_poly.pdbx_strand_id
1 'polypeptide(L)'
;MGIIARQTIKGSFYSYLGVVLGGINVAILYPRILTEDQIGLINILIALSAIFAQFSSLGINGVTNYFFHYFRDLTRRHHGYLSIIAIVTGIGFAGFLLIYGLFSEQILSSRADNSTLLSDYNIYVIPVTFFTLAFIVLDVYAAVQGKSVIGTFMKDFVFRIANMVLILCLYFDLIGFADFIFLYTLALALPPVVILAELGRKGHLTLKAPDADILKKHGKKMKSVGGYHILAGFGNMLVTYIDRYMINFFLGLGATGIYSVTNYVGTLVQIPRRSMGKIATPMLARLWAENKREELQNIYERSSISQLLLGVYIFIGIWINIDAVFKIIPRDYESGKWVIFYIGLANLFQCFLGLGGLLITTSRYYKMRTWFTFMLGFLVVLTNIIFIPILGIAGAAMASAFSKLIFVVFNMWFLHFKLGIVPLLREHVIIPLTGALSYGLVLFIPLPAMHWVIELVLNSILITIFYGILLRTFRVVPNVKQFFRSF
;
A
#
# COMPACT_ATOMS: atom_id res chain seq x y z
N MET A 1 -26.61 12.99 4.22
CA MET A 1 -25.38 12.15 4.34
C MET A 1 -24.70 12.46 5.66
N GLY A 2 -24.40 11.45 6.48
CA GLY A 2 -23.70 11.65 7.76
C GLY A 2 -22.26 12.14 7.55
N ILE A 3 -21.70 12.77 8.58
CA ILE A 3 -20.32 13.32 8.59
C ILE A 3 -19.29 12.26 8.13
N ILE A 4 -19.46 11.01 8.54
CA ILE A 4 -18.58 9.88 8.17
C ILE A 4 -18.63 9.63 6.66
N ALA A 5 -19.80 9.56 6.04
CA ALA A 5 -19.94 9.33 4.61
C ALA A 5 -19.27 10.45 3.77
N ARG A 6 -19.45 11.71 4.17
CA ARG A 6 -18.83 12.86 3.52
C ARG A 6 -17.29 12.83 3.63
N GLN A 7 -16.76 12.44 4.77
CA GLN A 7 -15.30 12.28 4.97
C GLN A 7 -14.74 11.12 4.15
N THR A 8 -15.46 10.00 4.09
CA THR A 8 -15.04 8.84 3.28
C THR A 8 -14.97 9.19 1.79
N ILE A 9 -16.00 9.87 1.25
CA ILE A 9 -16.01 10.29 -0.17
C ILE A 9 -14.84 11.23 -0.48
N LYS A 10 -14.63 12.27 0.35
CA LYS A 10 -13.50 13.20 0.18
C LYS A 10 -12.15 12.49 0.27
N GLY A 11 -11.96 11.62 1.27
CA GLY A 11 -10.73 10.86 1.43
C GLY A 11 -10.47 9.91 0.26
N SER A 12 -11.52 9.27 -0.30
CA SER A 12 -11.39 8.44 -1.50
C SER A 12 -11.00 9.26 -2.71
N PHE A 13 -11.61 10.42 -2.92
CA PHE A 13 -11.29 11.33 -4.02
C PHE A 13 -9.80 11.72 -4.00
N TYR A 14 -9.28 12.17 -2.86
CA TYR A 14 -7.86 12.51 -2.73
C TYR A 14 -6.94 11.29 -2.90
N SER A 15 -7.35 10.11 -2.45
CA SER A 15 -6.58 8.88 -2.68
C SER A 15 -6.50 8.51 -4.16
N TYR A 16 -7.58 8.69 -4.95
CA TYR A 16 -7.55 8.46 -6.40
C TYR A 16 -6.68 9.46 -7.13
N LEU A 17 -6.86 10.77 -6.83
CA LEU A 17 -5.94 11.79 -7.36
C LEU A 17 -4.49 11.47 -7.01
N GLY A 18 -4.26 11.01 -5.79
CA GLY A 18 -2.95 10.55 -5.37
C GLY A 18 -2.40 9.40 -6.21
N VAL A 19 -3.21 8.40 -6.57
CA VAL A 19 -2.76 7.31 -7.45
C VAL A 19 -2.35 7.86 -8.81
N VAL A 20 -3.12 8.78 -9.40
CA VAL A 20 -2.80 9.39 -10.69
C VAL A 20 -1.50 10.22 -10.61
N LEU A 21 -1.39 11.13 -9.63
CA LEU A 21 -0.19 11.94 -9.42
C LEU A 21 1.05 11.07 -9.12
N GLY A 22 0.87 10.03 -8.31
CA GLY A 22 1.95 9.07 -8.03
C GLY A 22 2.38 8.29 -9.28
N GLY A 23 1.44 7.97 -10.17
CA GLY A 23 1.74 7.34 -11.46
C GLY A 23 2.56 8.26 -12.37
N ILE A 24 2.14 9.52 -12.48
CA ILE A 24 2.90 10.53 -13.24
C ILE A 24 4.32 10.66 -12.69
N ASN A 25 4.47 10.80 -11.38
CA ASN A 25 5.79 10.96 -10.76
C ASN A 25 6.65 9.69 -10.96
N VAL A 26 6.16 8.51 -10.57
CA VAL A 26 6.97 7.29 -10.47
C VAL A 26 7.15 6.58 -11.82
N ALA A 27 6.11 6.57 -12.67
CA ALA A 27 6.16 5.85 -13.93
C ALA A 27 6.55 6.73 -15.15
N ILE A 28 6.44 8.06 -15.05
CA ILE A 28 6.72 8.96 -16.18
C ILE A 28 7.89 9.88 -15.87
N LEU A 29 7.82 10.65 -14.79
CA LEU A 29 8.83 11.71 -14.53
C LEU A 29 10.13 11.11 -14.01
N TYR A 30 10.10 10.24 -13.01
CA TYR A 30 11.31 9.65 -12.45
C TYR A 30 12.16 8.93 -13.48
N PRO A 31 11.63 8.00 -14.31
CA PRO A 31 12.45 7.26 -15.25
C PRO A 31 13.04 8.11 -16.38
N ARG A 32 12.53 9.33 -16.59
CA ARG A 32 13.03 10.26 -17.63
C ARG A 32 14.04 11.28 -17.12
N ILE A 33 14.08 11.50 -15.81
CA ILE A 33 14.85 12.59 -15.19
C ILE A 33 15.94 12.04 -14.28
N LEU A 34 15.68 10.93 -13.59
CA LEU A 34 16.60 10.29 -12.65
C LEU A 34 17.20 9.03 -13.26
N THR A 35 18.41 8.70 -12.84
CA THR A 35 19.02 7.40 -13.13
C THR A 35 18.34 6.28 -12.33
N GLU A 36 18.52 5.03 -12.76
CA GLU A 36 17.98 3.86 -12.05
C GLU A 36 18.50 3.78 -10.61
N ASP A 37 19.80 4.07 -10.38
CA ASP A 37 20.40 4.10 -9.06
C ASP A 37 19.82 5.20 -8.16
N GLN A 38 19.55 6.37 -8.70
CA GLN A 38 18.92 7.48 -7.97
C GLN A 38 17.48 7.11 -7.56
N ILE A 39 16.72 6.47 -8.44
CA ILE A 39 15.38 5.96 -8.13
C ILE A 39 15.47 4.84 -7.08
N GLY A 40 16.44 3.95 -7.22
CA GLY A 40 16.76 2.92 -6.25
C GLY A 40 17.03 3.49 -4.88
N LEU A 41 17.91 4.50 -4.78
CA LEU A 41 18.23 5.21 -3.54
C LEU A 41 16.97 5.77 -2.85
N ILE A 42 16.15 6.51 -3.58
CA ILE A 42 14.91 7.08 -3.02
C ILE A 42 14.02 5.97 -2.44
N ASN A 43 13.87 4.87 -3.18
CA ASN A 43 13.02 3.76 -2.75
C ASN A 43 13.59 2.98 -1.56
N ILE A 44 14.91 2.84 -1.45
CA ILE A 44 15.56 2.24 -0.28
C ILE A 44 15.44 3.13 0.94
N LEU A 45 15.67 4.44 0.81
CA LEU A 45 15.47 5.40 1.89
C LEU A 45 14.03 5.33 2.43
N ILE A 46 13.03 5.28 1.55
CA ILE A 46 11.62 5.14 1.93
C ILE A 46 11.36 3.78 2.61
N ALA A 47 11.89 2.69 2.06
CA ALA A 47 11.66 1.34 2.57
C ALA A 47 12.24 1.15 3.97
N LEU A 48 13.51 1.49 4.17
CA LEU A 48 14.19 1.44 5.46
C LEU A 48 13.48 2.33 6.49
N SER A 49 13.20 3.58 6.11
CA SER A 49 12.54 4.52 7.00
C SER A 49 11.13 4.09 7.40
N ALA A 50 10.36 3.48 6.50
CA ALA A 50 9.04 2.96 6.82
C ALA A 50 9.12 1.78 7.80
N ILE A 51 10.09 0.87 7.63
CA ILE A 51 10.32 -0.26 8.54
C ILE A 51 10.72 0.27 9.93
N PHE A 52 11.71 1.16 10.00
CA PHE A 52 12.17 1.73 11.27
C PHE A 52 11.11 2.60 11.96
N ALA A 53 10.36 3.41 11.23
CA ALA A 53 9.26 4.20 11.78
C ALA A 53 8.17 3.31 12.39
N GLN A 54 7.87 2.16 11.78
CA GLN A 54 6.90 1.22 12.32
C GLN A 54 7.38 0.63 13.66
N PHE A 55 8.64 0.24 13.75
CA PHE A 55 9.24 -0.22 15.01
C PHE A 55 9.26 0.88 16.06
N SER A 56 9.73 2.07 15.69
CA SER A 56 9.81 3.24 16.57
C SER A 56 8.46 3.69 17.09
N SER A 57 7.36 3.37 16.40
CA SER A 57 6.02 3.65 16.89
C SER A 57 5.65 2.85 18.15
N LEU A 58 6.37 1.78 18.47
CA LEU A 58 6.12 0.87 19.58
C LEU A 58 4.64 0.45 19.72
N GLY A 59 3.94 0.40 18.58
CA GLY A 59 2.54 0.03 18.51
C GLY A 59 1.54 1.06 19.07
N ILE A 60 1.98 2.30 19.33
CA ILE A 60 1.13 3.38 19.88
C ILE A 60 -0.09 3.65 18.99
N ASN A 61 0.01 3.43 17.68
CA ASN A 61 -1.10 3.59 16.74
C ASN A 61 -2.28 2.69 17.08
N GLY A 62 -2.01 1.43 17.43
CA GLY A 62 -3.04 0.51 17.91
C GLY A 62 -3.61 0.93 19.25
N VAL A 63 -2.74 1.33 20.19
CA VAL A 63 -3.17 1.83 21.49
C VAL A 63 -4.06 3.07 21.33
N THR A 64 -3.70 4.00 20.44
CA THR A 64 -4.49 5.20 20.15
C THR A 64 -5.89 4.83 19.64
N ASN A 65 -6.00 3.93 18.68
CA ASN A 65 -7.29 3.51 18.13
C ASN A 65 -8.21 2.85 19.17
N TYR A 66 -7.65 2.08 20.11
CA TYR A 66 -8.44 1.33 21.09
C TYR A 66 -8.70 2.09 22.40
N PHE A 67 -7.78 2.94 22.84
CA PHE A 67 -7.87 3.52 24.19
C PHE A 67 -8.08 5.02 24.21
N PHE A 68 -7.93 5.74 23.10
CA PHE A 68 -8.10 7.19 23.09
C PHE A 68 -9.47 7.64 23.62
N HIS A 69 -10.54 6.86 23.46
CA HIS A 69 -11.86 7.22 23.94
C HIS A 69 -11.93 7.37 25.49
N TYR A 70 -11.06 6.68 26.24
CA TYR A 70 -10.97 6.86 27.71
C TYR A 70 -10.27 8.16 28.09
N PHE A 71 -9.51 8.77 27.20
CA PHE A 71 -8.78 10.02 27.38
C PHE A 71 -9.49 11.23 26.75
N ARG A 72 -10.57 11.00 26.01
CA ARG A 72 -11.23 12.03 25.19
C ARG A 72 -12.01 13.02 26.04
N ASP A 73 -11.32 14.06 26.54
CA ASP A 73 -11.87 15.19 27.27
C ASP A 73 -11.07 16.45 26.94
N LEU A 74 -11.68 17.39 26.22
CA LEU A 74 -11.03 18.65 25.84
C LEU A 74 -10.75 19.54 27.07
N THR A 75 -11.65 19.56 28.06
CA THR A 75 -11.53 20.40 29.26
C THR A 75 -10.34 19.97 30.14
N ARG A 76 -10.07 18.65 30.15
CA ARG A 76 -8.93 18.06 30.85
C ARG A 76 -7.73 17.81 29.93
N ARG A 77 -7.69 18.47 28.75
CA ARG A 77 -6.57 18.37 27.80
C ARG A 77 -6.27 16.91 27.39
N HIS A 78 -7.32 16.15 27.11
CA HIS A 78 -7.25 14.73 26.79
C HIS A 78 -6.41 13.91 27.78
N HIS A 79 -6.45 14.29 29.08
CA HIS A 79 -5.73 13.60 30.16
C HIS A 79 -4.24 13.35 29.86
N GLY A 80 -3.60 14.24 29.08
CA GLY A 80 -2.19 14.13 28.72
C GLY A 80 -1.86 13.03 27.70
N TYR A 81 -2.83 12.56 26.90
CA TYR A 81 -2.60 11.47 25.96
C TYR A 81 -1.54 11.78 24.91
N LEU A 82 -1.44 13.04 24.45
CA LEU A 82 -0.38 13.46 23.52
C LEU A 82 1.02 13.29 24.11
N SER A 83 1.18 13.51 25.42
CA SER A 83 2.45 13.27 26.10
C SER A 83 2.82 11.78 26.14
N ILE A 84 1.83 10.89 26.27
CA ILE A 84 2.07 9.43 26.16
C ILE A 84 2.58 9.10 24.75
N ILE A 85 1.94 9.64 23.73
CA ILE A 85 2.38 9.46 22.33
C ILE A 85 3.83 9.95 22.19
N ALA A 86 4.14 11.17 22.62
CA ALA A 86 5.47 11.77 22.48
C ALA A 86 6.55 10.97 23.23
N ILE A 87 6.27 10.52 24.45
CA ILE A 87 7.22 9.72 25.25
C ILE A 87 7.46 8.36 24.57
N VAL A 88 6.41 7.63 24.21
CA VAL A 88 6.53 6.30 23.61
C VAL A 88 7.27 6.36 22.27
N THR A 89 6.90 7.30 21.40
CA THR A 89 7.55 7.47 20.10
C THR A 89 8.98 8.01 20.24
N GLY A 90 9.24 8.87 21.24
CA GLY A 90 10.58 9.35 21.56
C GLY A 90 11.51 8.22 21.99
N ILE A 91 11.05 7.34 22.88
CA ILE A 91 11.80 6.13 23.30
C ILE A 91 12.05 5.22 22.10
N GLY A 92 11.04 4.97 21.28
CA GLY A 92 11.18 4.14 20.09
C GLY A 92 12.14 4.73 19.06
N PHE A 93 12.11 6.05 18.85
CA PHE A 93 13.03 6.73 17.95
C PHE A 93 14.46 6.74 18.48
N ALA A 94 14.66 6.94 19.80
CA ALA A 94 15.97 6.81 20.44
C ALA A 94 16.54 5.38 20.28
N GLY A 95 15.70 4.35 20.46
CA GLY A 95 16.06 2.97 20.18
C GLY A 95 16.47 2.75 18.72
N PHE A 96 15.75 3.35 17.76
CA PHE A 96 16.15 3.33 16.35
C PHE A 96 17.53 3.98 16.14
N LEU A 97 17.77 5.17 16.72
CA LEU A 97 19.06 5.85 16.56
C LEU A 97 20.23 5.01 17.10
N LEU A 98 20.03 4.32 18.21
CA LEU A 98 21.05 3.41 18.78
C LEU A 98 21.30 2.21 17.83
N ILE A 99 20.24 1.54 17.36
CA ILE A 99 20.37 0.39 16.45
C ILE A 99 20.99 0.83 15.13
N TYR A 100 20.53 1.92 14.56
CA TYR A 100 21.05 2.43 13.29
C TYR A 100 22.50 2.90 13.42
N GLY A 101 22.86 3.59 14.50
CA GLY A 101 24.22 4.02 14.74
C GLY A 101 25.22 2.88 14.93
N LEU A 102 24.78 1.75 15.52
CA LEU A 102 25.65 0.58 15.74
C LEU A 102 25.73 -0.36 14.53
N PHE A 103 24.66 -0.44 13.74
CA PHE A 103 24.53 -1.44 12.68
C PHE A 103 24.30 -0.86 11.28
N SER A 104 24.51 0.45 11.09
CA SER A 104 24.25 1.09 9.79
C SER A 104 25.04 0.46 8.64
N GLU A 105 26.30 0.12 8.83
CA GLU A 105 27.13 -0.53 7.82
C GLU A 105 26.56 -1.89 7.40
N GLN A 106 26.12 -2.71 8.36
CA GLN A 106 25.53 -4.02 8.09
C GLN A 106 24.15 -3.88 7.43
N ILE A 107 23.35 -2.90 7.85
CA ILE A 107 22.01 -2.64 7.31
C ILE A 107 22.10 -2.14 5.86
N LEU A 108 23.10 -1.33 5.54
CA LEU A 108 23.30 -0.75 4.23
C LEU A 108 24.18 -1.62 3.31
N SER A 109 24.80 -2.68 3.84
CA SER A 109 25.64 -3.57 3.04
C SER A 109 24.86 -4.17 1.86
N SER A 110 25.48 -4.19 0.70
CA SER A 110 24.98 -4.87 -0.51
C SER A 110 26.02 -5.90 -0.97
N ARG A 111 25.57 -7.03 -1.51
CA ARG A 111 26.48 -8.05 -2.09
C ARG A 111 26.91 -7.69 -3.51
N ALA A 112 26.14 -6.86 -4.19
CA ALA A 112 26.30 -6.59 -5.62
C ALA A 112 26.84 -5.20 -5.91
N ASP A 113 26.91 -4.30 -4.92
CA ASP A 113 27.03 -2.89 -5.20
C ASP A 113 28.43 -2.32 -4.88
N ASN A 114 29.03 -1.73 -5.90
CA ASN A 114 30.19 -0.86 -5.77
C ASN A 114 29.77 0.63 -5.78
N SER A 115 28.46 0.96 -5.74
CA SER A 115 28.03 2.34 -5.76
C SER A 115 28.15 2.99 -4.38
N THR A 116 28.82 4.10 -4.28
CA THR A 116 28.97 4.91 -3.06
C THR A 116 27.68 5.67 -2.73
N LEU A 117 26.70 5.70 -3.67
CA LEU A 117 25.53 6.54 -3.59
C LEU A 117 24.70 6.28 -2.31
N LEU A 118 24.49 5.01 -1.92
CA LEU A 118 23.75 4.69 -0.69
C LEU A 118 24.54 5.10 0.56
N SER A 119 25.87 4.97 0.50
CA SER A 119 26.76 5.39 1.58
C SER A 119 26.76 6.92 1.74
N ASP A 120 26.79 7.68 0.64
CA ASP A 120 26.84 9.13 0.65
C ASP A 120 25.54 9.76 1.19
N TYR A 121 24.40 9.12 0.94
CA TYR A 121 23.08 9.61 1.34
C TYR A 121 22.47 8.87 2.55
N ASN A 122 23.22 7.99 3.23
CA ASN A 122 22.72 7.18 4.34
C ASN A 122 22.16 8.00 5.51
N ILE A 123 22.73 9.18 5.75
CA ILE A 123 22.30 10.08 6.83
C ILE A 123 20.83 10.48 6.70
N TYR A 124 20.28 10.49 5.48
CA TYR A 124 18.88 10.84 5.24
C TYR A 124 17.89 9.78 5.74
N VAL A 125 18.32 8.55 6.06
CA VAL A 125 17.48 7.55 6.71
C VAL A 125 16.95 8.07 8.05
N ILE A 126 17.74 8.86 8.78
CA ILE A 126 17.35 9.40 10.09
C ILE A 126 16.19 10.40 9.99
N PRO A 127 16.30 11.53 9.25
CA PRO A 127 15.20 12.48 9.15
C PRO A 127 13.98 11.92 8.41
N VAL A 128 14.16 11.08 7.39
CA VAL A 128 13.05 10.42 6.69
C VAL A 128 12.29 9.49 7.65
N THR A 129 13.00 8.73 8.51
CA THR A 129 12.35 7.90 9.55
C THR A 129 11.60 8.78 10.56
N PHE A 130 12.20 9.90 11.01
CA PHE A 130 11.55 10.82 11.94
C PHE A 130 10.23 11.39 11.38
N PHE A 131 10.27 11.96 10.17
CA PHE A 131 9.06 12.54 9.56
C PHE A 131 8.01 11.47 9.22
N THR A 132 8.44 10.29 8.80
CA THR A 132 7.53 9.15 8.57
C THR A 132 6.85 8.71 9.87
N LEU A 133 7.61 8.57 10.96
CA LEU A 133 7.08 8.23 12.28
C LEU A 133 6.10 9.30 12.78
N ALA A 134 6.50 10.57 12.71
CA ALA A 134 5.66 11.70 13.11
C ALA A 134 4.35 11.70 12.32
N PHE A 135 4.41 11.50 10.99
CA PHE A 135 3.22 11.44 10.15
C PHE A 135 2.30 10.28 10.56
N ILE A 136 2.82 9.04 10.65
CA ILE A 136 2.01 7.85 10.96
C ILE A 136 1.28 8.01 12.30
N VAL A 137 1.95 8.55 13.31
CA VAL A 137 1.39 8.68 14.64
C VAL A 137 0.38 9.84 14.74
N LEU A 138 0.71 10.99 14.16
CA LEU A 138 -0.17 12.15 14.15
C LEU A 138 -1.41 11.96 13.26
N ASP A 139 -1.29 11.22 12.15
CA ASP A 139 -2.45 10.88 11.29
C ASP A 139 -3.47 10.04 12.07
N VAL A 140 -3.02 9.01 12.79
CA VAL A 140 -3.89 8.20 13.65
C VAL A 140 -4.50 9.04 14.78
N TYR A 141 -3.71 9.90 15.41
CA TYR A 141 -4.21 10.79 16.46
C TYR A 141 -5.25 11.80 15.95
N ALA A 142 -5.05 12.36 14.75
CA ALA A 142 -6.03 13.22 14.08
C ALA A 142 -7.30 12.44 13.68
N ALA A 143 -7.14 11.20 13.21
CA ALA A 143 -8.27 10.36 12.79
C ALA A 143 -9.22 10.02 13.95
N VAL A 144 -8.71 9.67 15.15
CA VAL A 144 -9.55 9.41 16.32
C VAL A 144 -10.25 10.67 16.86
N GLN A 145 -9.80 11.85 16.45
CA GLN A 145 -10.45 13.13 16.71
C GLN A 145 -11.44 13.55 15.61
N GLY A 146 -11.71 12.67 14.64
CA GLY A 146 -12.66 12.91 13.55
C GLY A 146 -12.09 13.71 12.38
N LYS A 147 -10.75 13.80 12.24
CA LYS A 147 -10.06 14.53 11.17
C LYS A 147 -9.29 13.60 10.23
N SER A 148 -9.89 12.46 9.87
CA SER A 148 -9.22 11.43 9.08
C SER A 148 -8.86 11.84 7.63
N VAL A 149 -9.47 12.90 7.11
CA VAL A 149 -9.23 13.34 5.72
C VAL A 149 -7.92 14.09 5.56
N ILE A 150 -7.45 14.77 6.63
CA ILE A 150 -6.31 15.68 6.52
C ILE A 150 -5.01 14.94 6.19
N GLY A 151 -4.77 13.79 6.82
CA GLY A 151 -3.59 12.98 6.54
C GLY A 151 -3.60 12.41 5.11
N THR A 152 -4.75 11.91 4.64
CA THR A 152 -4.90 11.45 3.25
C THR A 152 -4.66 12.59 2.26
N PHE A 153 -5.24 13.78 2.50
CA PHE A 153 -5.05 14.96 1.66
C PHE A 153 -3.57 15.37 1.60
N MET A 154 -2.92 15.48 2.75
CA MET A 154 -1.53 15.91 2.82
C MET A 154 -0.57 14.89 2.17
N LYS A 155 -0.74 13.59 2.43
CA LYS A 155 0.15 12.55 1.90
C LYS A 155 -0.13 12.23 0.43
N ASP A 156 -1.41 12.03 0.08
CA ASP A 156 -1.76 11.54 -1.26
C ASP A 156 -1.88 12.67 -2.29
N PHE A 157 -2.07 13.91 -1.87
CA PHE A 157 -2.20 15.04 -2.78
C PHE A 157 -1.05 16.04 -2.63
N VAL A 158 -0.94 16.72 -1.49
CA VAL A 158 0.02 17.82 -1.30
C VAL A 158 1.47 17.35 -1.47
N PHE A 159 1.86 16.27 -0.78
CA PHE A 159 3.22 15.75 -0.87
C PHE A 159 3.55 15.28 -2.30
N ARG A 160 2.59 14.70 -3.03
CA ARG A 160 2.85 14.25 -4.41
C ARG A 160 3.00 15.40 -5.39
N ILE A 161 2.27 16.51 -5.17
CA ILE A 161 2.47 17.74 -5.94
C ILE A 161 3.82 18.36 -5.60
N ALA A 162 4.17 18.47 -4.30
CA ALA A 162 5.48 18.97 -3.89
C ALA A 162 6.61 18.16 -4.55
N ASN A 163 6.52 16.85 -4.53
CA ASN A 163 7.48 15.99 -5.19
C ASN A 163 7.51 16.19 -6.73
N MET A 164 6.34 16.39 -7.36
CA MET A 164 6.27 16.71 -8.79
C MET A 164 6.99 18.03 -9.11
N VAL A 165 6.81 19.04 -8.28
CA VAL A 165 7.52 20.33 -8.44
C VAL A 165 9.01 20.15 -8.29
N LEU A 166 9.47 19.41 -7.26
CA LEU A 166 10.90 19.17 -7.02
C LEU A 166 11.57 18.43 -8.19
N ILE A 167 10.92 17.41 -8.75
CA ILE A 167 11.45 16.68 -9.89
C ILE A 167 11.49 17.55 -11.17
N LEU A 168 10.53 18.46 -11.35
CA LEU A 168 10.56 19.44 -12.43
C LEU A 168 11.65 20.49 -12.24
N CYS A 169 11.91 20.94 -11.00
CA CYS A 169 13.05 21.82 -10.70
C CYS A 169 14.38 21.13 -11.04
N LEU A 170 14.50 19.83 -10.78
CA LEU A 170 15.67 19.06 -11.20
C LEU A 170 15.76 18.94 -12.72
N TYR A 171 14.64 18.72 -13.42
CA TYR A 171 14.60 18.65 -14.88
C TYR A 171 15.05 19.93 -15.57
N PHE A 172 14.75 21.10 -14.98
CA PHE A 172 15.17 22.40 -15.50
C PHE A 172 16.53 22.86 -14.97
N ASP A 173 17.31 21.96 -14.36
CA ASP A 173 18.63 22.24 -13.78
C ASP A 173 18.66 23.41 -12.76
N LEU A 174 17.50 23.67 -12.11
CA LEU A 174 17.39 24.66 -11.04
C LEU A 174 18.01 24.19 -9.72
N ILE A 175 18.07 22.88 -9.52
CA ILE A 175 18.63 22.23 -8.32
C ILE A 175 19.44 21.00 -8.73
N GLY A 176 20.48 20.66 -7.94
CA GLY A 176 21.22 19.42 -8.09
C GLY A 176 20.51 18.22 -7.43
N PHE A 177 21.01 17.00 -7.67
CA PHE A 177 20.43 15.79 -7.06
C PHE A 177 20.55 15.81 -5.52
N ALA A 178 21.64 16.34 -4.98
CA ALA A 178 21.80 16.48 -3.52
C ALA A 178 20.73 17.42 -2.93
N ASP A 179 20.48 18.57 -3.58
CA ASP A 179 19.43 19.50 -3.17
C ASP A 179 18.05 18.86 -3.30
N PHE A 180 17.82 18.06 -4.34
CA PHE A 180 16.58 17.32 -4.54
C PHE A 180 16.32 16.37 -3.34
N ILE A 181 17.30 15.56 -2.92
CA ILE A 181 17.15 14.64 -1.77
C ILE A 181 16.91 15.41 -0.48
N PHE A 182 17.62 16.54 -0.27
CA PHE A 182 17.40 17.41 0.89
C PHE A 182 15.98 17.98 0.91
N LEU A 183 15.54 18.60 -0.20
CA LEU A 183 14.20 19.19 -0.31
C LEU A 183 13.08 18.13 -0.28
N TYR A 184 13.32 16.95 -0.87
CA TYR A 184 12.43 15.81 -0.77
C TYR A 184 12.23 15.37 0.70
N THR A 185 13.32 15.30 1.44
CA THR A 185 13.28 14.98 2.88
C THR A 185 12.52 16.04 3.66
N LEU A 186 12.75 17.32 3.33
CA LEU A 186 12.01 18.42 3.95
C LEU A 186 10.52 18.42 3.58
N ALA A 187 10.18 18.03 2.35
CA ALA A 187 8.79 17.89 1.91
C ALA A 187 8.03 16.79 2.68
N LEU A 188 8.73 15.76 3.19
CA LEU A 188 8.14 14.77 4.09
C LEU A 188 7.74 15.34 5.46
N ALA A 189 8.28 16.49 5.86
CA ALA A 189 7.87 17.20 7.06
C ALA A 189 6.53 17.93 6.89
N LEU A 190 6.09 18.26 5.66
CA LEU A 190 4.86 19.01 5.43
C LEU A 190 3.61 18.34 6.02
N PRO A 191 3.34 17.02 5.78
CA PRO A 191 2.19 16.37 6.35
C PRO A 191 2.11 16.40 7.87
N PRO A 192 3.13 15.99 8.64
CA PRO A 192 3.05 16.04 10.10
C PRO A 192 2.97 17.47 10.64
N VAL A 193 3.66 18.44 10.04
CA VAL A 193 3.61 19.86 10.47
C VAL A 193 2.21 20.44 10.27
N VAL A 194 1.57 20.21 9.14
CA VAL A 194 0.20 20.71 8.90
C VAL A 194 -0.81 20.02 9.81
N ILE A 195 -0.67 18.71 10.08
CA ILE A 195 -1.52 18.03 11.05
C ILE A 195 -1.35 18.64 12.44
N LEU A 196 -0.11 18.89 12.88
CA LEU A 196 0.17 19.57 14.16
C LEU A 196 -0.45 20.96 14.20
N ALA A 197 -0.28 21.77 13.17
CA ALA A 197 -0.86 23.12 13.11
C ALA A 197 -2.39 23.09 13.22
N GLU A 198 -3.05 22.16 12.51
CA GLU A 198 -4.51 22.00 12.58
C GLU A 198 -5.00 21.50 13.96
N LEU A 199 -4.26 20.60 14.60
CA LEU A 199 -4.54 20.14 15.95
C LEU A 199 -4.34 21.28 16.97
N GLY A 200 -3.30 22.11 16.77
CA GLY A 200 -3.00 23.28 17.61
C GLY A 200 -4.09 24.33 17.56
N ARG A 201 -4.54 24.70 16.35
CA ARG A 201 -5.63 25.67 16.15
C ARG A 201 -6.93 25.29 16.87
N LYS A 202 -7.18 24.01 17.10
CA LYS A 202 -8.37 23.49 17.78
C LYS A 202 -8.16 23.11 19.24
N GLY A 203 -7.01 23.46 19.82
CA GLY A 203 -6.72 23.23 21.23
C GLY A 203 -6.43 21.76 21.62
N HIS A 204 -6.18 20.90 20.60
CA HIS A 204 -5.86 19.49 20.82
C HIS A 204 -4.36 19.23 21.07
N LEU A 205 -3.49 20.21 20.84
CA LEU A 205 -2.05 20.15 21.16
C LEU A 205 -1.81 20.63 22.59
N THR A 206 -1.93 19.73 23.51
CA THR A 206 -1.62 20.07 24.91
C THR A 206 -0.73 18.99 25.52
N LEU A 207 0.51 19.37 25.81
CA LEU A 207 1.44 18.56 26.58
C LEU A 207 1.13 18.76 28.07
N LYS A 208 0.56 17.75 28.70
CA LYS A 208 0.27 17.67 30.13
C LYS A 208 0.76 16.32 30.63
N ALA A 209 1.14 16.24 31.90
CA ALA A 209 1.45 14.95 32.52
C ALA A 209 0.28 13.96 32.32
N PRO A 210 0.55 12.72 31.91
CA PRO A 210 -0.48 11.69 31.74
C PRO A 210 -1.23 11.44 33.04
N ASP A 211 -2.53 11.21 32.93
CA ASP A 211 -3.38 10.89 34.09
C ASP A 211 -2.99 9.53 34.66
N ALA A 212 -2.49 9.53 35.91
CA ALA A 212 -1.99 8.34 36.57
C ALA A 212 -3.08 7.29 36.83
N ASP A 213 -4.31 7.72 37.10
CA ASP A 213 -5.43 6.81 37.41
C ASP A 213 -5.87 6.03 36.17
N ILE A 214 -5.95 6.71 35.03
CA ILE A 214 -6.25 6.06 33.74
C ILE A 214 -5.13 5.09 33.36
N LEU A 215 -3.87 5.49 33.54
CA LEU A 215 -2.73 4.62 33.26
C LEU A 215 -2.68 3.41 34.19
N LYS A 216 -2.94 3.59 35.46
CA LYS A 216 -3.01 2.50 36.44
C LYS A 216 -4.11 1.49 36.08
N LYS A 217 -5.28 1.99 35.67
CA LYS A 217 -6.43 1.16 35.29
C LYS A 217 -6.24 0.42 33.95
N HIS A 218 -5.67 1.06 32.93
CA HIS A 218 -5.62 0.57 31.56
C HIS A 218 -4.21 0.22 31.06
N GLY A 219 -3.14 0.65 31.73
CA GLY A 219 -1.76 0.56 31.24
C GLY A 219 -1.30 -0.86 30.92
N LYS A 220 -1.67 -1.87 31.71
CA LYS A 220 -1.35 -3.28 31.42
C LYS A 220 -1.99 -3.75 30.10
N LYS A 221 -3.24 -3.36 29.84
CA LYS A 221 -3.93 -3.67 28.57
C LYS A 221 -3.34 -2.88 27.41
N MET A 222 -2.98 -1.60 27.62
CA MET A 222 -2.33 -0.76 26.60
C MET A 222 -1.00 -1.35 26.14
N LYS A 223 -0.16 -1.81 27.09
CA LYS A 223 1.12 -2.50 26.77
C LYS A 223 0.88 -3.78 25.94
N SER A 224 -0.09 -4.60 26.33
CA SER A 224 -0.44 -5.83 25.60
C SER A 224 -0.92 -5.54 24.18
N VAL A 225 -1.80 -4.55 24.00
CA VAL A 225 -2.31 -4.12 22.68
C VAL A 225 -1.18 -3.52 21.85
N GLY A 226 -0.31 -2.70 22.46
CA GLY A 226 0.87 -2.13 21.79
C GLY A 226 1.80 -3.22 21.23
N GLY A 227 2.18 -4.20 22.06
CA GLY A 227 3.01 -5.33 21.62
C GLY A 227 2.40 -6.12 20.46
N TYR A 228 1.09 -6.35 20.51
CA TYR A 228 0.39 -7.01 19.41
C TYR A 228 0.39 -6.18 18.11
N HIS A 229 0.24 -4.85 18.23
CA HIS A 229 0.28 -3.95 17.07
C HIS A 229 1.69 -3.73 16.50
N ILE A 230 2.75 -3.88 17.30
CA ILE A 230 4.12 -3.94 16.77
C ILE A 230 4.24 -5.12 15.80
N LEU A 231 3.84 -6.32 16.23
CA LEU A 231 3.90 -7.53 15.41
C LEU A 231 3.05 -7.43 14.13
N ALA A 232 1.83 -6.91 14.25
CA ALA A 232 0.95 -6.71 13.11
C ALA A 232 1.51 -5.70 12.11
N GLY A 233 2.04 -4.60 12.61
CA GLY A 233 2.64 -3.54 11.79
C GLY A 233 3.90 -4.03 11.09
N PHE A 234 4.74 -4.80 11.78
CA PHE A 234 5.93 -5.39 11.21
C PHE A 234 5.59 -6.33 10.02
N GLY A 235 4.63 -7.23 10.19
CA GLY A 235 4.19 -8.09 9.09
C GLY A 235 3.71 -7.29 7.86
N ASN A 236 2.97 -6.20 8.06
CA ASN A 236 2.54 -5.32 6.97
C ASN A 236 3.72 -4.60 6.28
N MET A 237 4.72 -4.15 7.05
CA MET A 237 5.90 -3.48 6.49
C MET A 237 6.78 -4.44 5.70
N LEU A 238 6.97 -5.68 6.20
CA LEU A 238 7.66 -6.71 5.44
C LEU A 238 6.98 -6.93 4.09
N VAL A 239 5.68 -7.18 4.06
CA VAL A 239 4.93 -7.40 2.81
C VAL A 239 5.03 -6.22 1.83
N THR A 240 5.21 -5.01 2.34
CA THR A 240 5.17 -3.78 1.50
C THR A 240 6.55 -3.36 1.00
N TYR A 241 7.59 -3.55 1.80
CA TYR A 241 8.88 -2.91 1.56
C TYR A 241 10.07 -3.88 1.48
N ILE A 242 9.93 -5.11 1.96
CA ILE A 242 11.06 -6.03 2.07
C ILE A 242 11.66 -6.41 0.71
N ASP A 243 10.83 -6.49 -0.34
CA ASP A 243 11.29 -6.79 -1.70
C ASP A 243 12.37 -5.79 -2.14
N ARG A 244 12.14 -4.48 -1.93
CA ARG A 244 13.10 -3.43 -2.31
C ARG A 244 14.41 -3.54 -1.55
N TYR A 245 14.33 -3.81 -0.25
CA TYR A 245 15.52 -4.01 0.58
C TYR A 245 16.33 -5.23 0.11
N MET A 246 15.64 -6.35 -0.14
CA MET A 246 16.31 -7.59 -0.56
C MET A 246 16.87 -7.48 -1.98
N ILE A 247 16.16 -6.80 -2.89
CA ILE A 247 16.70 -6.53 -4.25
C ILE A 247 17.96 -5.68 -4.15
N ASN A 248 17.93 -4.62 -3.35
CA ASN A 248 19.14 -3.81 -3.13
C ASN A 248 20.30 -4.65 -2.57
N PHE A 249 20.03 -5.49 -1.57
CA PHE A 249 21.02 -6.33 -0.96
C PHE A 249 21.67 -7.33 -1.94
N PHE A 250 20.86 -7.94 -2.83
CA PHE A 250 21.36 -8.97 -3.77
C PHE A 250 21.82 -8.39 -5.11
N LEU A 251 21.21 -7.31 -5.61
CA LEU A 251 21.33 -6.84 -6.99
C LEU A 251 21.70 -5.35 -7.13
N GLY A 252 21.70 -4.59 -6.04
CA GLY A 252 22.09 -3.18 -6.02
C GLY A 252 20.95 -2.19 -6.30
N LEU A 253 21.32 -0.89 -6.33
CA LEU A 253 20.38 0.23 -6.43
C LEU A 253 19.66 0.28 -7.77
N GLY A 254 20.36 0.10 -8.89
CA GLY A 254 19.75 0.16 -10.23
C GLY A 254 18.63 -0.86 -10.40
N ALA A 255 18.88 -2.11 -9.98
CA ALA A 255 17.85 -3.15 -9.97
C ALA A 255 16.65 -2.78 -9.09
N THR A 256 16.89 -2.12 -7.96
CA THR A 256 15.81 -1.62 -7.07
C THR A 256 15.02 -0.50 -7.73
N GLY A 257 15.67 0.37 -8.49
CA GLY A 257 15.04 1.42 -9.28
C GLY A 257 14.10 0.85 -10.34
N ILE A 258 14.61 -0.07 -11.19
CA ILE A 258 13.83 -0.76 -12.22
C ILE A 258 12.63 -1.48 -11.60
N TYR A 259 12.86 -2.27 -10.54
CA TYR A 259 11.80 -2.96 -9.83
C TYR A 259 10.74 -2.00 -9.30
N SER A 260 11.13 -0.88 -8.72
CA SER A 260 10.19 0.06 -8.09
C SER A 260 9.25 0.71 -9.09
N VAL A 261 9.77 1.12 -10.25
CA VAL A 261 8.98 1.70 -11.34
C VAL A 261 8.02 0.67 -11.93
N THR A 262 8.52 -0.50 -12.26
CA THR A 262 7.73 -1.57 -12.90
C THR A 262 6.72 -2.19 -11.93
N ASN A 263 7.08 -2.33 -10.65
CA ASN A 263 6.15 -2.72 -9.57
C ASN A 263 4.98 -1.75 -9.46
N TYR A 264 5.20 -0.43 -9.61
CA TYR A 264 4.12 0.54 -9.58
C TYR A 264 3.04 0.22 -10.62
N VAL A 265 3.44 -0.07 -11.86
CA VAL A 265 2.51 -0.47 -12.94
C VAL A 265 1.71 -1.71 -12.56
N GLY A 266 2.38 -2.77 -12.07
CA GLY A 266 1.71 -4.00 -11.63
C GLY A 266 0.73 -3.78 -10.46
N THR A 267 0.95 -2.74 -9.63
CA THR A 267 0.03 -2.44 -8.51
C THR A 267 -1.27 -1.78 -8.94
N LEU A 268 -1.39 -1.30 -10.17
CA LEU A 268 -2.64 -0.70 -10.69
C LEU A 268 -3.81 -1.71 -10.67
N VAL A 269 -3.53 -2.99 -10.80
CA VAL A 269 -4.53 -4.09 -10.74
C VAL A 269 -5.33 -4.09 -9.44
N GLN A 270 -4.78 -3.61 -8.32
CA GLN A 270 -5.47 -3.58 -7.03
C GLN A 270 -6.28 -2.30 -6.73
N ILE A 271 -6.33 -1.34 -7.67
CA ILE A 271 -7.08 -0.08 -7.45
C ILE A 271 -8.53 -0.31 -7.03
N PRO A 272 -9.30 -1.22 -7.67
CA PRO A 272 -10.69 -1.48 -7.30
C PRO A 272 -10.85 -1.93 -5.84
N ARG A 273 -9.88 -2.70 -5.33
CA ARG A 273 -9.90 -3.22 -3.97
C ARG A 273 -9.68 -2.12 -2.91
N ARG A 274 -8.80 -1.16 -3.17
CA ARG A 274 -8.46 -0.09 -2.22
C ARG A 274 -9.65 0.79 -1.87
N SER A 275 -10.51 1.08 -2.84
CA SER A 275 -11.68 1.93 -2.67
C SER A 275 -12.76 1.28 -1.81
N MET A 276 -13.01 -0.01 -2.00
CA MET A 276 -14.07 -0.73 -1.31
C MET A 276 -13.79 -0.93 0.19
N GLY A 277 -12.51 -1.11 0.56
CA GLY A 277 -12.12 -1.43 1.93
C GLY A 277 -12.52 -0.36 2.95
N LYS A 278 -12.36 0.92 2.62
CA LYS A 278 -12.68 2.03 3.55
C LYS A 278 -14.17 2.11 3.89
N ILE A 279 -15.04 1.79 2.92
CA ILE A 279 -16.49 1.86 3.08
C ILE A 279 -17.04 0.61 3.76
N ALA A 280 -16.49 -0.56 3.42
CA ALA A 280 -16.99 -1.85 3.86
C ALA A 280 -16.71 -2.14 5.35
N THR A 281 -15.59 -1.65 5.91
CA THR A 281 -15.18 -2.00 7.29
C THR A 281 -16.25 -1.75 8.36
N PRO A 282 -16.85 -0.54 8.48
CA PRO A 282 -17.88 -0.29 9.48
C PRO A 282 -19.18 -1.08 9.22
N MET A 283 -19.53 -1.31 7.95
CA MET A 283 -20.69 -2.08 7.56
C MET A 283 -20.54 -3.55 7.96
N LEU A 284 -19.40 -4.17 7.69
CA LEU A 284 -19.11 -5.55 8.06
C LEU A 284 -19.11 -5.75 9.58
N ALA A 285 -18.52 -4.81 10.33
CA ALA A 285 -18.52 -4.86 11.79
C ALA A 285 -19.95 -4.83 12.37
N ARG A 286 -20.84 -4.01 11.79
CA ARG A 286 -22.27 -3.95 12.17
C ARG A 286 -22.98 -5.27 11.88
N LEU A 287 -22.80 -5.84 10.68
CA LEU A 287 -23.45 -7.08 10.27
C LEU A 287 -23.00 -8.28 11.13
N TRP A 288 -21.74 -8.31 11.57
CA TRP A 288 -21.26 -9.28 12.54
C TRP A 288 -21.96 -9.12 13.89
N ALA A 289 -22.14 -7.89 14.38
CA ALA A 289 -22.83 -7.63 15.64
C ALA A 289 -24.33 -8.03 15.58
N GLU A 290 -24.95 -7.86 14.40
CA GLU A 290 -26.35 -8.23 14.14
C GLU A 290 -26.53 -9.72 13.75
N ASN A 291 -25.47 -10.54 13.70
CA ASN A 291 -25.45 -11.95 13.27
C ASN A 291 -26.07 -12.20 11.87
N LYS A 292 -26.02 -11.23 10.96
CA LYS A 292 -26.60 -11.30 9.61
C LYS A 292 -25.68 -12.02 8.63
N ARG A 293 -25.56 -13.33 8.75
CA ARG A 293 -24.62 -14.14 7.96
C ARG A 293 -24.89 -14.13 6.46
N GLU A 294 -26.15 -14.14 6.04
CA GLU A 294 -26.52 -14.09 4.62
C GLU A 294 -26.10 -12.77 3.98
N GLU A 295 -26.27 -11.65 4.67
CA GLU A 295 -25.82 -10.35 4.18
C GLU A 295 -24.29 -10.29 4.09
N LEU A 296 -23.56 -10.87 5.05
CA LEU A 296 -22.09 -11.00 4.99
C LEU A 296 -21.63 -11.84 3.79
N GLN A 297 -22.31 -12.97 3.51
CA GLN A 297 -22.05 -13.81 2.33
C GLN A 297 -22.29 -13.01 1.04
N ASN A 298 -23.43 -12.34 0.91
CA ASN A 298 -23.77 -11.53 -0.26
C ASN A 298 -22.77 -10.40 -0.51
N ILE A 299 -22.30 -9.71 0.53
CA ILE A 299 -21.28 -8.67 0.40
C ILE A 299 -19.95 -9.27 -0.04
N TYR A 300 -19.57 -10.43 0.51
CA TYR A 300 -18.38 -11.14 0.10
C TYR A 300 -18.42 -11.49 -1.39
N GLU A 301 -19.48 -12.15 -1.83
CA GLU A 301 -19.68 -12.56 -3.24
C GLU A 301 -19.60 -11.38 -4.19
N ARG A 302 -20.42 -10.34 -3.95
CA ARG A 302 -20.44 -9.14 -4.79
C ARG A 302 -19.09 -8.45 -4.84
N SER A 303 -18.41 -8.34 -3.71
CA SER A 303 -17.09 -7.66 -3.65
C SER A 303 -16.00 -8.46 -4.35
N SER A 304 -15.95 -9.78 -4.17
CA SER A 304 -14.94 -10.63 -4.81
C SER A 304 -15.13 -10.69 -6.32
N ILE A 305 -16.37 -10.87 -6.80
CA ILE A 305 -16.69 -10.86 -8.23
C ILE A 305 -16.34 -9.50 -8.86
N SER A 306 -16.76 -8.38 -8.25
CA SER A 306 -16.49 -7.04 -8.77
C SER A 306 -15.01 -6.72 -8.86
N GLN A 307 -14.27 -7.03 -7.79
CA GLN A 307 -12.83 -6.78 -7.73
C GLN A 307 -12.08 -7.65 -8.72
N LEU A 308 -12.49 -8.92 -8.87
CA LEU A 308 -11.88 -9.85 -9.81
C LEU A 308 -12.15 -9.42 -11.26
N LEU A 309 -13.39 -9.04 -11.57
CA LEU A 309 -13.78 -8.58 -12.91
C LEU A 309 -12.94 -7.37 -13.35
N LEU A 310 -12.87 -6.35 -12.51
CA LEU A 310 -12.07 -5.16 -12.80
C LEU A 310 -10.57 -5.44 -12.75
N GLY A 311 -10.12 -6.30 -11.82
CA GLY A 311 -8.72 -6.70 -11.70
C GLY A 311 -8.21 -7.44 -12.93
N VAL A 312 -8.98 -8.41 -13.46
CA VAL A 312 -8.66 -9.13 -14.69
C VAL A 312 -8.64 -8.17 -15.89
N TYR A 313 -9.66 -7.30 -16.01
CA TYR A 313 -9.70 -6.30 -17.06
C TYR A 313 -8.46 -5.40 -17.09
N ILE A 314 -8.06 -4.86 -15.93
CA ILE A 314 -6.87 -4.00 -15.83
C ILE A 314 -5.60 -4.82 -16.14
N PHE A 315 -5.50 -6.05 -15.63
CA PHE A 315 -4.35 -6.91 -15.83
C PHE A 315 -4.12 -7.23 -17.31
N ILE A 316 -5.16 -7.71 -18.01
CA ILE A 316 -5.05 -8.00 -19.44
C ILE A 316 -4.87 -6.74 -20.29
N GLY A 317 -5.49 -5.60 -19.86
CA GLY A 317 -5.33 -4.31 -20.51
C GLY A 317 -3.89 -3.78 -20.43
N ILE A 318 -3.21 -3.97 -19.29
CA ILE A 318 -1.78 -3.64 -19.15
C ILE A 318 -0.93 -4.60 -20.01
N TRP A 319 -1.23 -5.90 -19.96
CA TRP A 319 -0.39 -6.92 -20.58
C TRP A 319 -0.46 -6.90 -22.10
N ILE A 320 -1.63 -6.65 -22.69
CA ILE A 320 -1.77 -6.52 -24.15
C ILE A 320 -1.05 -5.28 -24.69
N ASN A 321 -0.93 -4.24 -23.87
CA ASN A 321 -0.29 -2.98 -24.22
C ASN A 321 1.13 -2.85 -23.63
N ILE A 322 1.77 -3.97 -23.25
CA ILE A 322 3.03 -3.94 -22.52
C ILE A 322 4.14 -3.20 -23.27
N ASP A 323 4.20 -3.35 -24.59
CA ASP A 323 5.19 -2.68 -25.43
C ASP A 323 4.93 -1.16 -25.50
N ALA A 324 3.68 -0.73 -25.48
CA ALA A 324 3.32 0.68 -25.37
C ALA A 324 3.67 1.25 -23.99
N VAL A 325 3.56 0.46 -22.92
CA VAL A 325 4.01 0.85 -21.57
C VAL A 325 5.50 1.18 -21.58
N PHE A 326 6.36 0.39 -22.25
CA PHE A 326 7.79 0.66 -22.39
C PHE A 326 8.17 1.70 -23.45
N LYS A 327 7.18 2.27 -24.14
CA LYS A 327 7.36 3.53 -24.89
C LYS A 327 7.05 4.76 -24.04
N ILE A 328 6.23 4.60 -23.01
CA ILE A 328 5.96 5.64 -22.01
C ILE A 328 7.10 5.68 -20.98
N ILE A 329 7.47 4.52 -20.43
CA ILE A 329 8.64 4.34 -19.56
C ILE A 329 9.86 4.07 -20.47
N PRO A 330 11.05 4.66 -20.22
CA PRO A 330 12.22 4.40 -21.04
C PRO A 330 12.54 2.90 -21.21
N ARG A 331 13.14 2.52 -22.35
CA ARG A 331 13.43 1.11 -22.68
C ARG A 331 14.39 0.42 -21.73
N ASP A 332 15.22 1.17 -21.01
CA ASP A 332 16.15 0.64 -20.00
C ASP A 332 15.41 -0.13 -18.89
N TYR A 333 14.12 0.15 -18.69
CA TYR A 333 13.25 -0.55 -17.76
C TYR A 333 12.60 -1.84 -18.31
N GLU A 334 12.88 -2.23 -19.55
CA GLU A 334 12.24 -3.41 -20.20
C GLU A 334 12.59 -4.72 -19.49
N SER A 335 13.76 -4.80 -18.85
CA SER A 335 14.14 -5.91 -17.96
C SER A 335 13.13 -6.17 -16.83
N GLY A 336 12.34 -5.16 -16.46
CA GLY A 336 11.24 -5.25 -15.50
C GLY A 336 9.90 -5.72 -16.09
N LYS A 337 9.80 -6.16 -17.34
CA LYS A 337 8.56 -6.66 -17.96
C LYS A 337 7.89 -7.74 -17.13
N TRP A 338 8.65 -8.72 -16.68
CA TRP A 338 8.14 -9.81 -15.83
C TRP A 338 7.78 -9.36 -14.41
N VAL A 339 8.36 -8.27 -13.92
CA VAL A 339 7.94 -7.67 -12.64
C VAL A 339 6.50 -7.18 -12.75
N ILE A 340 6.14 -6.48 -13.84
CA ILE A 340 4.77 -6.01 -14.09
C ILE A 340 3.80 -7.20 -14.09
N PHE A 341 4.16 -8.29 -14.78
CA PHE A 341 3.34 -9.50 -14.86
C PHE A 341 3.10 -10.14 -13.49
N TYR A 342 4.18 -10.51 -12.78
CA TYR A 342 4.06 -11.23 -11.50
C TYR A 342 3.43 -10.37 -10.41
N ILE A 343 3.73 -9.07 -10.34
CA ILE A 343 3.08 -8.17 -9.39
C ILE A 343 1.60 -7.97 -9.74
N GLY A 344 1.27 -7.84 -11.03
CA GLY A 344 -0.11 -7.81 -11.49
C GLY A 344 -0.86 -9.08 -11.08
N LEU A 345 -0.28 -10.24 -11.31
CA LEU A 345 -0.83 -11.55 -10.92
C LEU A 345 -0.97 -11.67 -9.39
N ALA A 346 0.04 -11.24 -8.63
CA ALA A 346 0.00 -11.20 -7.17
C ALA A 346 -1.18 -10.36 -6.62
N ASN A 347 -1.45 -9.23 -7.28
CA ASN A 347 -2.58 -8.37 -6.92
C ASN A 347 -3.92 -8.94 -7.40
N LEU A 348 -3.92 -9.64 -8.52
CA LEU A 348 -5.09 -10.37 -9.00
C LEU A 348 -5.52 -11.47 -8.02
N PHE A 349 -4.58 -12.26 -7.48
CA PHE A 349 -4.88 -13.22 -6.40
C PHE A 349 -5.56 -12.55 -5.20
N GLN A 350 -5.16 -11.33 -4.85
CA GLN A 350 -5.84 -10.60 -3.79
C GLN A 350 -7.25 -10.13 -4.17
N CYS A 351 -7.53 -9.89 -5.46
CA CYS A 351 -8.88 -9.60 -5.93
C CYS A 351 -9.82 -10.80 -5.78
N PHE A 352 -9.32 -12.05 -5.94
CA PHE A 352 -10.09 -13.26 -5.62
C PHE A 352 -10.61 -13.26 -4.19
N LEU A 353 -9.80 -12.84 -3.24
CA LEU A 353 -10.21 -12.78 -1.84
C LEU A 353 -11.26 -11.69 -1.56
N GLY A 354 -11.40 -10.70 -2.42
CA GLY A 354 -12.33 -9.59 -2.26
C GLY A 354 -12.19 -8.91 -0.89
N LEU A 355 -13.31 -8.76 -0.19
CA LEU A 355 -13.35 -8.25 1.18
C LEU A 355 -13.12 -9.33 2.25
N GLY A 356 -12.78 -10.58 1.88
CA GLY A 356 -12.61 -11.70 2.83
C GLY A 356 -11.61 -11.40 3.94
N GLY A 357 -10.52 -10.68 3.64
CA GLY A 357 -9.59 -10.25 4.67
C GLY A 357 -10.21 -9.29 5.69
N LEU A 358 -11.12 -8.41 5.29
CA LEU A 358 -11.84 -7.51 6.20
C LEU A 358 -12.91 -8.26 7.01
N LEU A 359 -13.57 -9.26 6.44
CA LEU A 359 -14.47 -10.14 7.16
C LEU A 359 -13.78 -10.83 8.34
N ILE A 360 -12.54 -11.31 8.14
CA ILE A 360 -11.75 -11.89 9.24
C ILE A 360 -11.40 -10.82 10.27
N THR A 361 -10.95 -9.64 9.82
CA THR A 361 -10.52 -8.54 10.70
C THR A 361 -11.66 -8.00 11.57
N THR A 362 -12.89 -7.94 11.03
CA THR A 362 -14.07 -7.42 11.75
C THR A 362 -14.78 -8.48 12.58
N SER A 363 -14.40 -9.77 12.45
CA SER A 363 -14.96 -10.89 13.20
C SER A 363 -14.28 -11.08 14.57
N ARG A 364 -14.80 -12.01 15.37
CA ARG A 364 -14.15 -12.47 16.61
C ARG A 364 -12.75 -13.06 16.40
N TYR A 365 -12.38 -13.37 15.16
CA TYR A 365 -11.09 -13.96 14.80
C TYR A 365 -10.05 -12.92 14.30
N TYR A 366 -10.22 -11.63 14.59
CA TYR A 366 -9.30 -10.56 14.15
C TYR A 366 -7.81 -10.84 14.44
N LYS A 367 -7.50 -11.55 15.53
CA LYS A 367 -6.14 -11.96 15.91
C LYS A 367 -5.52 -12.89 14.87
N MET A 368 -6.30 -13.78 14.26
CA MET A 368 -5.82 -14.70 13.22
C MET A 368 -5.37 -13.94 11.97
N ARG A 369 -6.03 -12.84 11.66
CA ARG A 369 -5.62 -11.97 10.55
C ARG A 369 -4.20 -11.44 10.72
N THR A 370 -3.82 -11.04 11.93
CA THR A 370 -2.46 -10.59 12.23
C THR A 370 -1.44 -11.71 12.00
N TRP A 371 -1.73 -12.91 12.48
CA TRP A 371 -0.87 -14.08 12.26
C TRP A 371 -0.72 -14.40 10.78
N PHE A 372 -1.81 -14.34 10.00
CA PHE A 372 -1.75 -14.56 8.55
C PHE A 372 -0.88 -13.49 7.84
N THR A 373 -1.00 -12.24 8.25
CA THR A 373 -0.17 -11.16 7.67
C THR A 373 1.31 -11.34 8.04
N PHE A 374 1.60 -11.73 9.28
CA PHE A 374 2.96 -12.03 9.70
C PHE A 374 3.55 -13.23 8.94
N MET A 375 2.78 -14.32 8.82
CA MET A 375 3.14 -15.48 8.00
C MET A 375 3.41 -15.11 6.54
N LEU A 376 2.57 -14.25 5.96
CA LEU A 376 2.81 -13.73 4.61
C LEU A 376 4.14 -12.98 4.51
N GLY A 377 4.43 -12.08 5.46
CA GLY A 377 5.70 -11.34 5.50
C GLY A 377 6.91 -12.28 5.60
N PHE A 378 6.84 -13.28 6.46
CA PHE A 378 7.89 -14.30 6.60
C PHE A 378 8.05 -15.12 5.30
N LEU A 379 6.93 -15.53 4.68
CA LEU A 379 6.95 -16.29 3.43
C LEU A 379 7.57 -15.48 2.29
N VAL A 380 7.26 -14.17 2.21
CA VAL A 380 7.86 -13.27 1.22
C VAL A 380 9.39 -13.20 1.42
N VAL A 381 9.87 -13.08 2.65
CA VAL A 381 11.33 -13.08 2.93
C VAL A 381 11.95 -14.40 2.46
N LEU A 382 11.37 -15.53 2.87
CA LEU A 382 11.90 -16.86 2.54
C LEU A 382 11.95 -17.10 1.02
N THR A 383 10.87 -16.76 0.32
CA THR A 383 10.81 -16.92 -1.14
C THR A 383 11.72 -15.96 -1.88
N ASN A 384 11.91 -14.73 -1.37
CA ASN A 384 12.87 -13.80 -1.95
C ASN A 384 14.32 -14.28 -1.85
N ILE A 385 14.72 -14.90 -0.72
CA ILE A 385 16.06 -15.50 -0.56
C ILE A 385 16.32 -16.55 -1.64
N ILE A 386 15.29 -17.28 -2.05
CA ILE A 386 15.41 -18.34 -3.06
C ILE A 386 15.35 -17.77 -4.47
N PHE A 387 14.36 -16.93 -4.77
CA PHE A 387 14.07 -16.54 -6.15
C PHE A 387 14.87 -15.35 -6.66
N ILE A 388 15.29 -14.41 -5.80
CA ILE A 388 16.10 -13.27 -6.26
C ILE A 388 17.44 -13.70 -6.84
N PRO A 389 18.24 -14.59 -6.20
CA PRO A 389 19.51 -15.03 -6.76
C PRO A 389 19.37 -15.78 -8.11
N ILE A 390 18.22 -16.41 -8.37
CA ILE A 390 18.01 -17.25 -9.56
C ILE A 390 17.45 -16.42 -10.72
N LEU A 391 16.48 -15.54 -10.45
CA LEU A 391 15.68 -14.84 -11.47
C LEU A 391 15.79 -13.31 -11.39
N GLY A 392 16.68 -12.79 -10.55
CA GLY A 392 16.86 -11.35 -10.39
C GLY A 392 15.60 -10.65 -9.89
N ILE A 393 15.32 -9.48 -10.42
CA ILE A 393 14.15 -8.66 -10.06
C ILE A 393 12.81 -9.36 -10.36
N ALA A 394 12.75 -10.17 -11.41
CA ALA A 394 11.58 -10.99 -11.73
C ALA A 394 11.34 -12.04 -10.65
N GLY A 395 12.40 -12.58 -10.03
CA GLY A 395 12.35 -13.50 -8.90
C GLY A 395 11.67 -12.89 -7.67
N ALA A 396 11.96 -11.63 -7.34
CA ALA A 396 11.29 -10.93 -6.25
C ALA A 396 9.77 -10.77 -6.51
N ALA A 397 9.41 -10.43 -7.74
CA ALA A 397 8.01 -10.31 -8.13
C ALA A 397 7.28 -11.67 -8.11
N MET A 398 7.94 -12.73 -8.56
CA MET A 398 7.43 -14.10 -8.52
C MET A 398 7.29 -14.59 -7.06
N ALA A 399 8.26 -14.29 -6.19
CA ALA A 399 8.20 -14.57 -4.75
C ALA A 399 6.96 -13.92 -4.11
N SER A 400 6.73 -12.65 -4.42
CA SER A 400 5.52 -11.93 -3.98
C SER A 400 4.24 -12.57 -4.51
N ALA A 401 4.19 -13.01 -5.77
CA ALA A 401 3.02 -13.68 -6.36
C ALA A 401 2.73 -15.02 -5.68
N PHE A 402 3.76 -15.84 -5.51
CA PHE A 402 3.66 -17.14 -4.86
C PHE A 402 3.21 -17.02 -3.40
N SER A 403 3.84 -16.12 -2.64
CA SER A 403 3.48 -15.87 -1.25
C SER A 403 2.04 -15.37 -1.08
N LYS A 404 1.60 -14.46 -1.97
CA LYS A 404 0.21 -13.97 -1.96
C LYS A 404 -0.79 -15.04 -2.38
N LEU A 405 -0.44 -15.94 -3.29
CA LEU A 405 -1.29 -17.08 -3.66
C LEU A 405 -1.54 -17.97 -2.43
N ILE A 406 -0.47 -18.39 -1.75
CA ILE A 406 -0.59 -19.21 -0.53
C ILE A 406 -1.43 -18.48 0.53
N PHE A 407 -1.17 -17.19 0.73
CA PHE A 407 -1.92 -16.37 1.66
C PHE A 407 -3.41 -16.32 1.33
N VAL A 408 -3.79 -16.16 0.06
CA VAL A 408 -5.18 -16.13 -0.39
C VAL A 408 -5.86 -17.47 -0.15
N VAL A 409 -5.20 -18.58 -0.54
CA VAL A 409 -5.71 -19.94 -0.30
C VAL A 409 -5.96 -20.18 1.19
N PHE A 410 -5.01 -19.78 2.05
CA PHE A 410 -5.15 -19.91 3.51
C PHE A 410 -6.32 -19.08 4.07
N ASN A 411 -6.48 -17.85 3.60
CA ASN A 411 -7.62 -17.02 4.00
C ASN A 411 -8.97 -17.60 3.52
N MET A 412 -9.03 -18.11 2.28
CA MET A 412 -10.24 -18.75 1.76
C MET A 412 -10.59 -20.00 2.54
N TRP A 413 -9.61 -20.85 2.83
CA TRP A 413 -9.79 -22.00 3.71
C TRP A 413 -10.36 -21.60 5.08
N PHE A 414 -9.80 -20.56 5.70
CA PHE A 414 -10.25 -20.05 7.00
C PHE A 414 -11.69 -19.48 6.94
N LEU A 415 -12.02 -18.73 5.89
CA LEU A 415 -13.37 -18.20 5.66
C LEU A 415 -14.40 -19.34 5.60
N HIS A 416 -14.07 -20.40 4.87
CA HIS A 416 -14.95 -21.55 4.73
C HIS A 416 -15.15 -22.29 6.05
N PHE A 417 -14.07 -22.78 6.65
CA PHE A 417 -14.16 -23.68 7.80
C PHE A 417 -14.49 -23.01 9.15
N LYS A 418 -14.09 -21.74 9.33
CA LYS A 418 -14.28 -21.05 10.62
C LYS A 418 -15.41 -20.03 10.61
N LEU A 419 -15.67 -19.41 9.48
CA LEU A 419 -16.71 -18.38 9.37
C LEU A 419 -17.96 -18.87 8.62
N GLY A 420 -17.90 -20.03 7.95
CA GLY A 420 -19.01 -20.61 7.19
C GLY A 420 -19.37 -19.80 5.94
N ILE A 421 -18.40 -19.01 5.40
CA ILE A 421 -18.55 -18.22 4.18
C ILE A 421 -18.03 -19.06 3.02
N VAL A 422 -18.81 -19.18 1.95
CA VAL A 422 -18.39 -19.90 0.73
C VAL A 422 -17.44 -18.99 -0.08
N PRO A 423 -16.13 -19.30 -0.15
CA PRO A 423 -15.17 -18.40 -0.79
C PRO A 423 -15.02 -18.59 -2.28
N LEU A 424 -15.33 -19.77 -2.81
CA LEU A 424 -15.19 -20.12 -4.23
C LEU A 424 -16.55 -20.13 -4.89
N LEU A 425 -16.71 -19.33 -5.92
CA LEU A 425 -17.90 -19.22 -6.75
C LEU A 425 -17.54 -19.61 -8.20
N ARG A 426 -18.52 -19.95 -8.99
CA ARG A 426 -18.36 -20.24 -10.42
C ARG A 426 -17.66 -19.11 -11.17
N GLU A 427 -17.98 -17.88 -10.81
CA GLU A 427 -17.44 -16.65 -11.39
C GLU A 427 -15.93 -16.50 -11.18
N HIS A 428 -15.38 -17.05 -10.10
CA HIS A 428 -13.93 -17.02 -9.84
C HIS A 428 -13.12 -17.82 -10.87
N VAL A 429 -13.73 -18.76 -11.56
CA VAL A 429 -13.09 -19.52 -12.65
C VAL A 429 -13.41 -18.87 -14.00
N ILE A 430 -14.66 -18.49 -14.21
CA ILE A 430 -15.11 -17.95 -15.50
C ILE A 430 -14.46 -16.61 -15.83
N ILE A 431 -14.34 -15.69 -14.84
CA ILE A 431 -13.79 -14.36 -15.10
C ILE A 431 -12.32 -14.42 -15.60
N PRO A 432 -11.39 -15.15 -14.96
CA PRO A 432 -10.04 -15.29 -15.51
C PRO A 432 -10.00 -16.00 -16.87
N LEU A 433 -10.85 -16.99 -17.08
CA LEU A 433 -10.95 -17.67 -18.38
C LEU A 433 -11.44 -16.73 -19.48
N THR A 434 -12.46 -15.92 -19.22
CA THR A 434 -12.94 -14.91 -20.18
C THR A 434 -11.86 -13.86 -20.46
N GLY A 435 -11.07 -13.49 -19.44
CA GLY A 435 -9.91 -12.62 -19.62
C GLY A 435 -8.86 -13.23 -20.53
N ALA A 436 -8.47 -14.48 -20.28
CA ALA A 436 -7.48 -15.19 -21.09
C ALA A 436 -7.95 -15.39 -22.53
N LEU A 437 -9.23 -15.73 -22.72
CA LEU A 437 -9.83 -15.87 -24.07
C LEU A 437 -9.87 -14.53 -24.80
N SER A 438 -10.26 -13.44 -24.12
CA SER A 438 -10.27 -12.09 -24.70
C SER A 438 -8.87 -11.66 -25.15
N TYR A 439 -7.88 -11.91 -24.32
CA TYR A 439 -6.47 -11.66 -24.65
C TYR A 439 -6.04 -12.47 -25.88
N GLY A 440 -6.32 -13.77 -25.90
CA GLY A 440 -6.02 -14.64 -27.05
C GLY A 440 -6.70 -14.15 -28.33
N LEU A 441 -7.99 -13.80 -28.29
CA LEU A 441 -8.72 -13.30 -29.46
C LEU A 441 -8.10 -12.03 -30.05
N VAL A 442 -7.66 -11.10 -29.21
CA VAL A 442 -7.01 -9.86 -29.69
C VAL A 442 -5.66 -10.15 -30.35
N LEU A 443 -4.88 -11.11 -29.81
CA LEU A 443 -3.61 -11.51 -30.43
C LEU A 443 -3.77 -12.11 -31.84
N PHE A 444 -4.91 -12.72 -32.13
CA PHE A 444 -5.18 -13.28 -33.49
C PHE A 444 -5.61 -12.22 -34.52
N ILE A 445 -5.86 -10.97 -34.09
CA ILE A 445 -6.19 -9.88 -35.01
C ILE A 445 -4.89 -9.21 -35.44
N PRO A 446 -4.46 -9.39 -36.71
CA PRO A 446 -3.27 -8.73 -37.20
C PRO A 446 -3.54 -7.23 -37.35
N LEU A 447 -2.98 -6.43 -36.45
CA LEU A 447 -3.02 -4.97 -36.58
C LEU A 447 -1.90 -4.54 -37.52
N PRO A 448 -2.17 -3.65 -38.52
CA PRO A 448 -1.13 -3.11 -39.36
C PRO A 448 -0.14 -2.27 -38.51
N ALA A 449 1.10 -2.13 -39.00
CA ALA A 449 2.08 -1.28 -38.33
C ALA A 449 1.59 0.16 -38.27
N MET A 450 1.33 0.66 -37.09
CA MET A 450 0.82 2.00 -36.85
C MET A 450 1.52 2.67 -35.65
N HIS A 451 1.23 3.94 -35.45
CA HIS A 451 1.79 4.65 -34.30
C HIS A 451 1.33 3.99 -32.99
N TRP A 452 2.24 3.79 -32.05
CA TRP A 452 2.02 3.06 -30.80
C TRP A 452 0.82 3.55 -29.97
N VAL A 453 0.48 4.85 -30.04
CA VAL A 453 -0.70 5.42 -29.36
C VAL A 453 -1.99 4.87 -29.95
N ILE A 454 -2.04 4.74 -31.29
CA ILE A 454 -3.20 4.21 -31.99
C ILE A 454 -3.35 2.71 -31.66
N GLU A 455 -2.23 1.97 -31.65
CA GLU A 455 -2.19 0.56 -31.26
C GLU A 455 -2.69 0.36 -29.82
N LEU A 456 -2.23 1.17 -28.87
CA LEU A 456 -2.70 1.16 -27.49
C LEU A 456 -4.21 1.39 -27.39
N VAL A 457 -4.75 2.38 -28.10
CA VAL A 457 -6.19 2.68 -28.09
C VAL A 457 -6.98 1.54 -28.72
N LEU A 458 -6.57 1.01 -29.86
CA LEU A 458 -7.24 -0.09 -30.54
C LEU A 458 -7.22 -1.37 -29.71
N ASN A 459 -6.08 -1.76 -29.18
CA ASN A 459 -5.96 -2.90 -28.26
C ASN A 459 -6.89 -2.76 -27.05
N SER A 460 -6.95 -1.56 -26.47
CA SER A 460 -7.82 -1.29 -25.33
C SER A 460 -9.31 -1.37 -25.69
N ILE A 461 -9.69 -0.91 -26.88
CA ILE A 461 -11.07 -1.03 -27.40
C ILE A 461 -11.41 -2.49 -27.67
N LEU A 462 -10.55 -3.22 -28.37
CA LEU A 462 -10.76 -4.63 -28.71
C LEU A 462 -10.90 -5.49 -27.45
N ILE A 463 -9.99 -5.33 -26.48
CA ILE A 463 -10.09 -6.02 -25.18
C ILE A 463 -11.42 -5.70 -24.49
N THR A 464 -11.84 -4.43 -24.49
CA THR A 464 -13.11 -4.02 -23.86
C THR A 464 -14.30 -4.70 -24.52
N ILE A 465 -14.33 -4.75 -25.84
CA ILE A 465 -15.39 -5.37 -26.60
C ILE A 465 -15.44 -6.89 -26.38
N PHE A 466 -14.32 -7.59 -26.58
CA PHE A 466 -14.29 -9.05 -26.41
C PHE A 466 -14.57 -9.47 -24.97
N TYR A 467 -13.95 -8.81 -24.00
CA TYR A 467 -14.19 -9.12 -22.60
C TYR A 467 -15.66 -8.88 -22.21
N GLY A 468 -16.24 -7.76 -22.66
CA GLY A 468 -17.66 -7.45 -22.43
C GLY A 468 -18.62 -8.46 -23.06
N ILE A 469 -18.36 -8.86 -24.32
CA ILE A 469 -19.15 -9.88 -25.03
C ILE A 469 -19.06 -11.23 -24.30
N LEU A 470 -17.86 -11.70 -23.97
CA LEU A 470 -17.66 -12.99 -23.31
C LEU A 470 -18.29 -13.02 -21.92
N LEU A 471 -18.15 -11.96 -21.11
CA LEU A 471 -18.83 -11.84 -19.82
C LEU A 471 -20.35 -11.92 -19.94
N ARG A 472 -20.92 -11.33 -20.98
CA ARG A 472 -22.36 -11.42 -21.25
C ARG A 472 -22.77 -12.83 -21.70
N THR A 473 -21.99 -13.46 -22.58
CA THR A 473 -22.24 -14.82 -23.10
C THR A 473 -22.22 -15.84 -21.96
N PHE A 474 -21.25 -15.74 -21.06
CA PHE A 474 -21.13 -16.64 -19.91
C PHE A 474 -22.02 -16.26 -18.73
N ARG A 475 -22.87 -15.22 -18.88
CA ARG A 475 -23.84 -14.75 -17.88
C ARG A 475 -23.19 -14.43 -16.53
N VAL A 476 -21.97 -13.90 -16.52
CA VAL A 476 -21.27 -13.53 -15.27
C VAL A 476 -21.90 -12.30 -14.60
N VAL A 477 -22.44 -11.38 -15.41
CA VAL A 477 -23.13 -10.15 -14.92
C VAL A 477 -24.54 -10.13 -15.46
N PRO A 478 -25.54 -10.57 -14.68
CA PRO A 478 -26.93 -10.63 -15.14
C PRO A 478 -27.53 -9.27 -15.50
N ASN A 479 -27.01 -8.17 -14.93
CA ASN A 479 -27.43 -6.82 -15.28
C ASN A 479 -26.40 -5.77 -14.86
N VAL A 480 -25.67 -5.21 -15.81
CA VAL A 480 -24.69 -4.14 -15.60
C VAL A 480 -25.31 -2.93 -14.89
N LYS A 481 -26.59 -2.62 -15.17
CA LYS A 481 -27.35 -1.56 -14.49
C LYS A 481 -27.62 -1.84 -13.01
N GLN A 482 -27.86 -3.10 -12.62
CA GLN A 482 -28.01 -3.48 -11.21
C GLN A 482 -26.67 -3.43 -10.47
N PHE A 483 -25.58 -3.77 -11.15
CA PHE A 483 -24.23 -3.73 -10.61
C PHE A 483 -23.81 -2.32 -10.20
N PHE A 484 -24.02 -1.32 -11.06
CA PHE A 484 -23.67 0.08 -10.74
C PHE A 484 -24.69 0.78 -9.81
N ARG A 485 -25.91 0.27 -9.65
CA ARG A 485 -26.88 0.80 -8.68
C ARG A 485 -26.68 0.29 -7.25
N SER A 486 -25.89 -0.74 -7.05
CA SER A 486 -25.62 -1.32 -5.72
C SER A 486 -24.40 -0.72 -5.01
N PHE A 487 -23.70 0.22 -5.68
CA PHE A 487 -22.65 1.08 -5.13
C PHE A 487 -23.15 2.55 -5.05
#